data_d4369edfe67d2012365c6becfcfeb9dd
#
_entry.id   d4369edfe67d2012365c6becfcfeb9dd
#
_cell.length_a   1.000
_cell.length_b   1.000
_cell.length_c   1.000
_cell.angle_alpha   90.00
_cell.angle_beta   90.00
_cell.angle_gamma   90.00
#
_symmetry.space_group_name_H-M   'P 1'
#
loop_
_entity.id
_entity.type
_entity.pdbx_description
1 polymer ?
#
loop_
_entity_poly.entity_id
_entity_poly.type
_entity_poly.pdbx_seq_one_letter_code
_entity_poly.pdbx_strand_id
1 'polypeptide(L)'
;MKKLIELFISIFKIGAFTFGGGYAMIPLIEEEVVKNKGWLSKEEFVDILVVAQSLPGALAVNTSVFLGYKISGIFGAITALLAVVLPSFFIILLIAMFFMQFRSN
;
A
#
# COMPACT_ATOMS: atom_id res chain seq x y z
N MET A 1 8.37 -13.85 9.78
CA MET A 1 7.37 -14.34 8.83
C MET A 1 5.95 -13.90 9.15
N LYS A 2 5.55 -14.10 10.38
CA LYS A 2 4.19 -13.71 10.77
C LYS A 2 3.92 -12.22 10.55
N LYS A 3 4.89 -11.39 10.91
CA LYS A 3 4.74 -9.96 10.75
C LYS A 3 4.66 -9.55 9.28
N LEU A 4 5.40 -10.25 8.42
CA LEU A 4 5.34 -9.98 6.98
C LEU A 4 3.98 -10.34 6.41
N ILE A 5 3.40 -11.44 6.85
CA ILE A 5 2.09 -11.86 6.40
C ILE A 5 1.03 -10.85 6.86
N GLU A 6 1.11 -10.40 8.10
CA GLU A 6 0.18 -9.40 8.60
C GLU A 6 0.31 -8.09 7.84
N LEU A 7 1.55 -7.68 7.54
CA LEU A 7 1.80 -6.48 6.78
C LEU A 7 1.20 -6.59 5.38
N PHE A 8 1.41 -7.73 4.72
CA PHE A 8 0.85 -7.95 3.40
C PHE A 8 -0.67 -7.88 3.42
N ILE A 9 -1.29 -8.59 4.36
CA ILE A 9 -2.76 -8.62 4.43
C ILE A 9 -3.32 -7.23 4.71
N SER A 10 -2.71 -6.49 5.63
CA SER A 10 -3.19 -5.17 5.99
C SER A 10 -3.15 -4.21 4.81
N ILE A 11 -2.01 -4.15 4.13
CA ILE A 11 -1.84 -3.23 3.00
C ILE A 11 -2.68 -3.67 1.81
N PHE A 12 -2.74 -4.97 1.56
CA PHE A 12 -3.56 -5.50 0.46
C PHE A 12 -5.03 -5.14 0.65
N LYS A 13 -5.55 -5.34 1.85
CA LYS A 13 -6.94 -5.02 2.15
C LYS A 13 -7.23 -3.54 1.95
N ILE A 14 -6.35 -2.70 2.45
CA ILE A 14 -6.52 -1.25 2.31
C ILE A 14 -6.46 -0.85 0.85
N GLY A 15 -5.51 -1.40 0.10
CA GLY A 15 -5.39 -1.11 -1.33
C GLY A 15 -6.61 -1.54 -2.11
N ALA A 16 -7.13 -2.73 -1.82
CA ALA A 16 -8.32 -3.21 -2.50
C ALA A 16 -9.54 -2.35 -2.15
N PHE A 17 -9.65 -1.99 -0.87
CA PHE A 17 -10.79 -1.21 -0.40
C PHE A 17 -10.82 0.19 -1.03
N THR A 18 -9.66 0.77 -1.27
CA THR A 18 -9.55 2.11 -1.84
C THR A 18 -9.33 2.11 -3.35
N PHE A 19 -9.57 0.98 -3.98
CA PHE A 19 -9.46 0.81 -5.44
C PHE A 19 -8.05 1.12 -5.95
N GLY A 20 -7.07 0.56 -5.25
CA GLY A 20 -5.72 0.57 -5.76
C GLY A 20 -4.86 1.73 -5.32
N GLY A 21 -5.30 2.51 -4.37
CA GLY A 21 -4.43 3.51 -3.78
C GLY A 21 -4.97 4.92 -3.84
N GLY A 22 -4.06 5.87 -3.92
CA GLY A 22 -4.40 7.26 -3.86
C GLY A 22 -4.32 7.79 -2.46
N TYR A 23 -4.72 9.05 -2.29
CA TYR A 23 -4.59 9.71 -1.00
C TYR A 23 -5.48 9.09 0.07
N ALA A 24 -6.57 8.44 -0.34
CA ALA A 24 -7.48 7.80 0.62
C ALA A 24 -6.81 6.66 1.39
N MET A 25 -5.75 6.07 0.85
CA MET A 25 -5.02 5.02 1.55
C MET A 25 -4.25 5.53 2.76
N ILE A 26 -3.79 6.77 2.72
CA ILE A 26 -2.87 7.27 3.74
C ILE A 26 -3.44 7.23 5.15
N PRO A 27 -4.64 7.80 5.40
CA PRO A 27 -5.19 7.72 6.75
C PRO A 27 -5.49 6.29 7.18
N LEU A 28 -5.88 5.43 6.24
CA LEU A 28 -6.17 4.03 6.57
C LEU A 28 -4.90 3.27 6.95
N ILE A 29 -3.81 3.52 6.24
CA ILE A 29 -2.51 2.92 6.57
C ILE A 29 -2.04 3.41 7.93
N GLU A 30 -2.19 4.71 8.20
CA GLU A 30 -1.79 5.27 9.49
C GLU A 30 -2.55 4.60 10.62
N GLU A 31 -3.86 4.47 10.48
CA GLU A 31 -4.67 3.83 11.51
C GLU A 31 -4.22 2.40 11.76
N GLU A 32 -3.94 1.68 10.69
CA GLU A 32 -3.55 0.28 10.81
C GLU A 32 -2.19 0.13 11.49
N VAL A 33 -1.17 0.85 11.01
CA VAL A 33 0.19 0.62 11.49
C VAL A 33 0.50 1.32 12.81
N VAL A 34 -0.19 2.41 13.10
CA VAL A 34 0.06 3.17 14.32
C VAL A 34 -0.89 2.74 15.44
N LYS A 35 -2.18 2.72 15.16
CA LYS A 35 -3.18 2.44 16.21
C LYS A 35 -3.47 0.96 16.38
N ASN A 36 -3.75 0.26 15.29
CA ASN A 36 -4.19 -1.13 15.40
C ASN A 36 -3.03 -2.08 15.68
N LYS A 37 -1.96 -1.97 14.94
CA LYS A 37 -0.81 -2.86 15.08
C LYS A 37 0.27 -2.32 15.99
N GLY A 38 0.37 -1.00 16.11
CA GLY A 38 1.39 -0.40 16.95
C GLY A 38 2.80 -0.63 16.45
N TRP A 39 2.98 -0.84 15.15
CA TRP A 39 4.32 -1.07 14.59
C TRP A 39 5.15 0.19 14.52
N LEU A 40 4.51 1.34 14.38
CA LEU A 40 5.18 2.63 14.27
C LEU A 40 4.48 3.64 15.16
N SER A 41 5.26 4.64 15.65
CA SER A 41 4.65 5.78 16.30
C SER A 41 4.12 6.73 15.25
N LYS A 42 3.26 7.66 15.68
CA LYS A 42 2.74 8.67 14.77
C LYS A 42 3.87 9.51 14.18
N GLU A 43 4.85 9.85 14.99
CA GLU A 43 5.99 10.65 14.53
C GLU A 43 6.78 9.91 13.46
N GLU A 44 7.00 8.62 13.65
CA GLU A 44 7.70 7.81 12.65
C GLU A 44 6.91 7.76 11.35
N PHE A 45 5.60 7.62 11.45
CA PHE A 45 4.76 7.59 10.26
C PHE A 45 4.82 8.91 9.50
N VAL A 46 4.75 10.04 10.22
CA VAL A 46 4.83 11.35 9.59
C VAL A 46 6.16 11.56 8.90
N ASP A 47 7.26 11.12 9.53
CA ASP A 47 8.58 11.22 8.91
C ASP A 47 8.63 10.44 7.60
N ILE A 48 8.07 9.24 7.59
CA ILE A 48 8.02 8.42 6.38
C ILE A 48 7.22 9.12 5.30
N LEU A 49 6.09 9.71 5.68
CA LEU A 49 5.22 10.40 4.75
C LEU A 49 5.92 11.58 4.10
N VAL A 50 6.68 12.34 4.90
CA VAL A 50 7.44 13.48 4.37
C VAL A 50 8.46 13.02 3.33
N VAL A 51 9.20 11.95 3.64
CA VAL A 51 10.18 11.42 2.70
C VAL A 51 9.49 10.91 1.44
N ALA A 52 8.38 10.21 1.60
CA ALA A 52 7.65 9.66 0.45
C ALA A 52 7.15 10.76 -0.48
N GLN A 53 6.74 11.89 0.07
CA GLN A 53 6.26 13.02 -0.72
C GLN A 53 7.39 13.68 -1.52
N SER A 54 8.63 13.52 -1.08
CA SER A 54 9.78 14.11 -1.74
C SER A 54 10.20 13.36 -2.99
N LEU A 55 9.68 12.16 -3.19
CA LEU A 55 10.08 11.31 -4.29
C LEU A 55 9.01 11.25 -5.36
N PRO A 56 9.40 11.06 -6.64
CA PRO A 56 8.41 10.90 -7.70
C PRO A 56 7.70 9.57 -7.55
N GLY A 57 6.46 9.53 -8.04
CA GLY A 57 5.65 8.32 -8.01
C GLY A 57 4.44 8.47 -7.13
N ALA A 58 3.67 7.40 -7.04
CA ALA A 58 2.45 7.40 -6.24
C ALA A 58 2.79 7.47 -4.76
N LEU A 59 2.17 8.41 -4.07
CA LEU A 59 2.44 8.60 -2.64
C LEU A 59 2.13 7.35 -1.82
N ALA A 60 1.01 6.68 -2.12
CA ALA A 60 0.64 5.49 -1.38
C ALA A 60 1.65 4.37 -1.55
N VAL A 61 2.17 4.19 -2.77
CA VAL A 61 3.18 3.18 -3.04
C VAL A 61 4.47 3.52 -2.32
N ASN A 62 4.93 4.77 -2.45
CA ASN A 62 6.16 5.20 -1.79
C ASN A 62 6.05 5.03 -0.28
N THR A 63 4.94 5.46 0.30
CA THR A 63 4.72 5.35 1.73
C THR A 63 4.74 3.89 2.18
N SER A 64 4.06 3.03 1.45
CA SER A 64 3.99 1.61 1.80
C SER A 64 5.37 0.96 1.79
N VAL A 65 6.17 1.25 0.78
CA VAL A 65 7.50 0.67 0.68
C VAL A 65 8.39 1.13 1.84
N PHE A 66 8.37 2.43 2.15
CA PHE A 66 9.21 2.94 3.23
C PHE A 66 8.78 2.41 4.58
N LEU A 67 7.48 2.35 4.84
CA LEU A 67 7.05 1.82 6.12
C LEU A 67 7.31 0.32 6.24
N GLY A 68 7.21 -0.41 5.14
CA GLY A 68 7.55 -1.81 5.13
C GLY A 68 9.02 -2.03 5.47
N TYR A 69 9.88 -1.19 4.92
CA TYR A 69 11.30 -1.24 5.23
C TYR A 69 11.56 -0.95 6.71
N LYS A 70 10.88 0.04 7.23
CA LYS A 70 11.02 0.40 8.65
C LYS A 70 10.58 -0.74 9.56
N ILE A 71 9.52 -1.44 9.18
CA ILE A 71 8.95 -2.49 10.01
C ILE A 71 9.77 -3.78 9.95
N SER A 72 10.22 -4.18 8.77
CA SER A 72 10.86 -5.49 8.58
C SER A 72 11.99 -5.48 7.56
N GLY A 73 12.63 -4.34 7.35
CA GLY A 73 13.77 -4.26 6.45
C GLY A 73 13.41 -4.48 5.00
N ILE A 74 14.36 -5.02 4.25
CA ILE A 74 14.17 -5.21 2.81
C ILE A 74 13.00 -6.15 2.50
N PHE A 75 12.81 -7.19 3.30
CA PHE A 75 11.70 -8.10 3.10
C PHE A 75 10.37 -7.40 3.36
N GLY A 76 10.34 -6.49 4.33
CA GLY A 76 9.14 -5.69 4.57
C GLY A 76 8.85 -4.75 3.42
N ALA A 77 9.89 -4.15 2.84
CA ALA A 77 9.71 -3.26 1.69
C ALA A 77 9.14 -4.02 0.49
N ILE A 78 9.68 -5.19 0.20
CA ILE A 78 9.21 -6.01 -0.91
C ILE A 78 7.77 -6.46 -0.67
N THR A 79 7.49 -6.90 0.54
CA THR A 79 6.15 -7.34 0.92
C THR A 79 5.12 -6.22 0.75
N ALA A 80 5.46 -5.02 1.22
CA ALA A 80 4.56 -3.88 1.12
C ALA A 80 4.35 -3.47 -0.34
N LEU A 81 5.40 -3.50 -1.14
CA LEU A 81 5.29 -3.17 -2.55
C LEU A 81 4.34 -4.12 -3.25
N LEU A 82 4.51 -5.42 -3.05
CA LEU A 82 3.61 -6.40 -3.66
C LEU A 82 2.19 -6.22 -3.17
N ALA A 83 2.02 -5.96 -1.89
CA ALA A 83 0.69 -5.82 -1.30
C ALA A 83 -0.07 -4.63 -1.86
N VAL A 84 0.62 -3.53 -2.13
CA VAL A 84 -0.05 -2.33 -2.64
C VAL A 84 -0.24 -2.40 -4.15
N VAL A 85 0.65 -3.07 -4.87
CA VAL A 85 0.58 -3.14 -6.33
C VAL A 85 -0.43 -4.18 -6.82
N LEU A 86 -0.51 -5.33 -6.13
CA LEU A 86 -1.37 -6.41 -6.60
C LEU A 86 -2.85 -6.02 -6.71
N PRO A 87 -3.46 -5.37 -5.71
CA PRO A 87 -4.86 -4.96 -5.89
C PRO A 87 -5.03 -4.01 -7.06
N SER A 88 -4.12 -3.06 -7.22
CA SER A 88 -4.18 -2.11 -8.33
C SER A 88 -4.08 -2.83 -9.67
N PHE A 89 -3.16 -3.79 -9.76
CA PHE A 89 -2.96 -4.55 -10.98
C PHE A 89 -4.23 -5.33 -11.36
N PHE A 90 -4.82 -6.01 -10.39
CA PHE A 90 -6.01 -6.81 -10.67
C PHE A 90 -7.20 -5.92 -11.04
N ILE A 91 -7.35 -4.80 -10.39
CA ILE A 91 -8.45 -3.88 -10.70
C ILE A 91 -8.29 -3.32 -12.11
N ILE A 92 -7.07 -2.91 -12.47
CA ILE A 92 -6.81 -2.38 -13.81
C ILE A 92 -7.02 -3.46 -14.85
N LEU A 93 -6.58 -4.68 -14.57
CA LEU A 93 -6.76 -5.79 -15.48
C LEU A 93 -8.23 -6.10 -15.74
N LEU A 94 -9.02 -6.13 -14.68
CA LEU A 94 -10.46 -6.37 -14.81
C LEU A 94 -11.13 -5.28 -15.63
N ILE A 95 -10.79 -4.03 -15.39
CA ILE A 95 -11.35 -2.91 -16.13
C ILE A 95 -10.95 -3.00 -17.60
N ALA A 96 -9.69 -3.34 -17.87
CA ALA A 96 -9.21 -3.46 -19.24
C ALA A 96 -9.92 -4.58 -19.99
N MET A 97 -10.07 -5.72 -19.33
CA MET A 97 -10.78 -6.86 -19.94
C MET A 97 -12.22 -6.53 -20.23
N PHE A 98 -12.88 -5.88 -19.28
CA PHE A 98 -14.27 -5.49 -19.46
C PHE A 98 -14.40 -4.49 -20.60
N PHE A 99 -13.49 -3.52 -20.67
CA PHE A 99 -13.51 -2.51 -21.71
C PHE A 99 -13.29 -3.12 -23.10
N MET A 100 -12.36 -4.05 -23.21
CA MET A 100 -12.08 -4.71 -24.48
C MET A 100 -13.26 -5.55 -24.94
N GLN A 101 -13.89 -6.26 -24.03
CA GLN A 101 -15.05 -7.08 -24.35
C GLN A 101 -16.21 -6.20 -24.82
N PHE A 102 -16.43 -5.10 -24.13
CA PHE A 102 -17.48 -4.17 -24.48
C PHE A 102 -17.23 -3.55 -25.85
N ARG A 103 -15.97 -3.29 -26.14
CA ARG A 103 -15.57 -2.66 -27.39
C ARG A 103 -15.72 -3.60 -28.58
N SER A 104 -15.57 -4.91 -28.35
CA SER A 104 -15.68 -5.89 -29.40
C SER A 104 -17.10 -6.01 -29.94
N ASN A 105 -18.08 -5.63 -29.16
CA ASN A 105 -19.46 -5.67 -29.57
C ASN A 105 -19.88 -4.41 -30.28
#